data_55b896ab1dcccde21b4d83d2ed666540
#
_entry.id   55b896ab1dcccde21b4d83d2ed666540
#
_cell.length_a   1.000
_cell.length_b   1.000
_cell.length_c   1.000
_cell.angle_alpha   90.00
_cell.angle_beta   90.00
_cell.angle_gamma   90.00
#
_symmetry.space_group_name_H-M   'P 1'
#
loop_
_entity.id
_entity.type
_entity.pdbx_description
1 polymer ?
#
loop_
_entity_poly.entity_id
_entity_poly.type
_entity_poly.pdbx_seq_one_letter_code
_entity_poly.pdbx_strand_id
1 'polypeptide(L)'
;MNDTPYYQARLRAAEKDTTFESRQSTSAVVGIGSTRLYQIERGLRLPHEDEVIVMAKEYSAPELIEYYCKHVCAISAYCKSKRSEH
;
A
#
# COMPACT_ATOMS: atom_id res chain seq x y z
N MET A 1 14.51 5.31 9.06
CA MET A 1 13.19 5.15 9.20
C MET A 1 12.55 4.56 8.06
N ASN A 2 11.82 3.60 8.28
CA ASN A 2 11.25 2.79 7.25
C ASN A 2 9.76 2.89 7.18
N ASP A 3 9.25 4.02 7.63
CA ASP A 3 7.81 4.20 7.66
C ASP A 3 7.34 4.62 6.29
N THR A 4 6.68 3.72 5.61
CA THR A 4 6.09 4.04 4.33
C THR A 4 4.74 4.69 4.55
N PRO A 5 4.18 5.35 3.53
CA PRO A 5 2.83 5.89 3.63
C PRO A 5 1.78 4.83 3.95
N TYR A 6 2.03 3.58 3.56
CA TYR A 6 1.10 2.49 3.88
C TYR A 6 1.03 2.27 5.37
N TYR A 7 2.17 2.26 6.04
CA TYR A 7 2.22 2.09 7.48
C TYR A 7 1.58 3.27 8.18
N GLN A 8 1.92 4.48 7.75
CA GLN A 8 1.39 5.68 8.36
C GLN A 8 -0.12 5.78 8.19
N ALA A 9 -0.62 5.37 7.02
CA ALA A 9 -2.06 5.39 6.79
C ALA A 9 -2.78 4.42 7.72
N ARG A 10 -2.18 3.24 7.95
CA ARG A 10 -2.77 2.28 8.87
C ARG A 10 -2.81 2.84 10.29
N LEU A 11 -1.74 3.51 10.71
CA LEU A 11 -1.70 4.10 12.05
C LEU A 11 -2.77 5.18 12.21
N ARG A 12 -2.97 5.99 11.19
CA ARG A 12 -4.00 7.02 11.24
C ARG A 12 -5.39 6.38 11.29
N ALA A 13 -5.58 5.31 10.54
CA ALA A 13 -6.85 4.60 10.58
C ALA A 13 -7.09 3.97 11.94
N ALA A 14 -6.03 3.54 12.60
CA ALA A 14 -6.12 2.92 13.91
C ALA A 14 -6.64 3.90 14.97
N GLU A 15 -6.44 5.18 14.75
CA GLU A 15 -6.95 6.18 15.68
C GLU A 15 -8.48 6.22 15.68
N LYS A 16 -9.08 5.81 14.57
CA LYS A 16 -10.54 5.82 14.47
C LYS A 16 -11.13 4.42 14.60
N ASP A 17 -10.36 3.40 14.28
CA ASP A 17 -10.86 2.04 14.26
C ASP A 17 -9.76 1.11 14.76
N THR A 18 -10.01 0.50 15.91
CA THR A 18 -9.01 -0.36 16.53
C THR A 18 -8.67 -1.59 15.69
N THR A 19 -9.48 -1.91 14.70
CA THR A 19 -9.19 -3.00 13.78
C THR A 19 -7.81 -2.83 13.14
N PHE A 20 -7.40 -1.59 12.92
CA PHE A 20 -6.16 -1.31 12.21
C PHE A 20 -4.96 -1.19 13.14
N GLU A 21 -5.14 -1.43 14.44
CA GLU A 21 -4.02 -1.36 15.38
C GLU A 21 -3.04 -2.50 15.21
N SER A 22 -3.51 -3.66 14.76
CA SER A 22 -2.62 -4.78 14.53
C SER A 22 -2.69 -5.18 13.07
N ARG A 23 -1.56 -5.74 12.58
CA ARG A 23 -1.54 -6.22 11.20
C ARG A 23 -2.42 -7.41 11.01
N GLN A 24 -2.59 -8.20 12.06
CA GLN A 24 -3.38 -9.40 11.96
C GLN A 24 -4.86 -9.08 11.70
N SER A 25 -5.42 -8.16 12.46
CA SER A 25 -6.80 -7.79 12.22
C SER A 25 -6.95 -6.98 10.94
N THR A 26 -5.97 -6.14 10.63
CA THR A 26 -5.97 -5.39 9.37
C THR A 26 -5.93 -6.35 8.20
N SER A 27 -5.13 -7.39 8.30
CA SER A 27 -4.99 -8.40 7.26
C SER A 27 -6.34 -9.00 6.89
N ALA A 28 -7.17 -9.26 7.89
CA ALA A 28 -8.49 -9.82 7.65
C ALA A 28 -9.39 -8.87 6.88
N VAL A 29 -9.22 -7.57 7.10
CA VAL A 29 -10.04 -6.56 6.45
C VAL A 29 -9.59 -6.30 5.02
N VAL A 30 -8.28 -6.16 4.81
CA VAL A 30 -7.77 -5.80 3.49
C VAL A 30 -7.50 -7.02 2.61
N GLY A 31 -7.52 -8.22 3.19
CA GLY A 31 -7.29 -9.41 2.39
C GLY A 31 -5.84 -9.63 2.00
N ILE A 32 -4.91 -8.99 2.69
CA ILE A 32 -3.49 -9.16 2.46
C ILE A 32 -2.90 -9.89 3.66
N GLY A 33 -2.16 -10.96 3.42
CA GLY A 33 -1.57 -11.72 4.53
C GLY A 33 -0.75 -10.83 5.44
N SER A 34 -0.73 -11.13 6.74
CA SER A 34 -0.08 -10.25 7.70
C SER A 34 1.42 -10.14 7.45
N THR A 35 2.07 -11.21 7.00
CA THR A 35 3.49 -11.16 6.68
C THR A 35 3.75 -10.26 5.48
N ARG A 36 2.91 -10.40 4.46
CA ARG A 36 3.04 -9.56 3.28
C ARG A 36 2.74 -8.12 3.60
N LEU A 37 1.73 -7.88 4.44
CA LEU A 37 1.39 -6.53 4.87
C LEU A 37 2.56 -5.89 5.59
N TYR A 38 3.21 -6.64 6.47
CA TYR A 38 4.41 -6.16 7.16
C TYR A 38 5.49 -5.78 6.16
N GLN A 39 5.72 -6.62 5.16
CA GLN A 39 6.76 -6.37 4.16
C GLN A 39 6.45 -5.11 3.35
N ILE A 40 5.18 -4.91 3.02
CA ILE A 40 4.76 -3.72 2.30
C ILE A 40 4.98 -2.48 3.16
N GLU A 41 4.62 -2.57 4.43
CA GLU A 41 4.75 -1.43 5.35
C GLU A 41 6.19 -1.06 5.61
N ARG A 42 7.08 -2.03 5.54
CA ARG A 42 8.49 -1.78 5.77
C ARG A 42 9.24 -1.41 4.50
N GLY A 43 8.55 -1.42 3.37
CA GLY A 43 9.17 -1.09 2.11
C GLY A 43 10.00 -2.23 1.54
N LEU A 44 9.83 -3.44 2.05
CA LEU A 44 10.57 -4.60 1.58
C LEU A 44 9.97 -5.18 0.31
N ARG A 45 8.69 -4.93 0.08
CA ARG A 45 8.00 -5.40 -1.11
C ARG A 45 7.04 -4.33 -1.58
N LEU A 46 6.86 -4.26 -2.89
CA LEU A 46 5.88 -3.36 -3.47
C LEU A 46 4.52 -4.04 -3.46
N PRO A 47 3.47 -3.32 -3.12
CA PRO A 47 2.13 -3.89 -3.19
C PRO A 47 1.67 -3.98 -4.64
N HIS A 48 0.70 -4.84 -4.87
CA HIS A 48 0.03 -4.89 -6.16
C HIS A 48 -1.00 -3.77 -6.23
N GLU A 49 -1.39 -3.45 -7.45
CA GLU A 49 -2.32 -2.35 -7.68
C GLU A 49 -3.62 -2.51 -6.90
N ASP A 50 -4.20 -3.71 -6.93
CA ASP A 50 -5.44 -3.96 -6.22
C ASP A 50 -5.25 -3.89 -4.71
N GLU A 51 -4.07 -4.24 -4.23
CA GLU A 51 -3.78 -4.13 -2.81
C GLU A 51 -3.76 -2.68 -2.37
N VAL A 52 -3.18 -1.81 -3.20
CA VAL A 52 -3.14 -0.39 -2.88
C VAL A 52 -4.55 0.18 -2.85
N ILE A 53 -5.38 -0.22 -3.80
CA ILE A 53 -6.75 0.27 -3.86
C ILE A 53 -7.52 -0.12 -2.61
N VAL A 54 -7.36 -1.38 -2.17
CA VAL A 54 -8.05 -1.85 -0.97
C VAL A 54 -7.56 -1.09 0.26
N MET A 55 -6.24 -0.93 0.39
CA MET A 55 -5.69 -0.21 1.53
C MET A 55 -6.16 1.22 1.55
N ALA A 56 -6.16 1.89 0.39
CA ALA A 56 -6.60 3.27 0.32
C ALA A 56 -8.06 3.40 0.73
N LYS A 57 -8.85 2.44 0.35
CA LYS A 57 -10.27 2.45 0.66
C LYS A 57 -10.52 2.19 2.14
N GLU A 58 -9.91 1.14 2.67
CA GLU A 58 -10.15 0.77 4.05
C GLU A 58 -9.55 1.75 5.04
N TYR A 59 -8.41 2.34 4.71
CA TYR A 59 -7.78 3.32 5.58
C TYR A 59 -8.32 4.73 5.34
N SER A 60 -9.18 4.92 4.35
CA SER A 60 -9.63 6.25 3.92
C SER A 60 -8.43 7.12 3.58
N ALA A 61 -7.51 6.55 2.83
CA ALA A 61 -6.24 7.20 2.51
C ALA A 61 -6.01 7.21 1.00
N PRO A 62 -6.74 8.04 0.25
CA PRO A 62 -6.57 8.07 -1.21
C PRO A 62 -5.17 8.48 -1.64
N GLU A 63 -4.42 9.10 -0.76
CA GLU A 63 -3.04 9.47 -1.08
C GLU A 63 -2.15 8.25 -1.32
N LEU A 64 -2.58 7.08 -0.90
CA LEU A 64 -1.81 5.86 -1.17
C LEU A 64 -1.79 5.53 -2.65
N ILE A 65 -2.88 5.80 -3.34
CA ILE A 65 -2.95 5.57 -4.77
C ILE A 65 -1.99 6.51 -5.48
N GLU A 66 -1.97 7.76 -5.04
CA GLU A 66 -1.07 8.75 -5.60
C GLU A 66 0.39 8.39 -5.38
N TYR A 67 0.69 7.95 -4.16
CA TYR A 67 2.03 7.53 -3.83
C TYR A 67 2.47 6.34 -4.69
N TYR A 68 1.57 5.38 -4.84
CA TYR A 68 1.85 4.21 -5.66
C TYR A 68 2.16 4.62 -7.10
N CYS A 69 1.37 5.53 -7.64
CA CYS A 69 1.59 5.99 -9.00
C CYS A 69 2.94 6.68 -9.14
N LYS A 70 3.33 7.48 -8.17
CA LYS A 70 4.60 8.17 -8.24
C LYS A 70 5.77 7.21 -8.22
N HIS A 71 5.68 6.16 -7.40
CA HIS A 71 6.81 5.26 -7.22
C HIS A 71 6.84 4.10 -8.19
N VAL A 72 5.66 3.60 -8.55
CA VAL A 72 5.59 2.44 -9.43
C VAL A 72 5.38 2.87 -10.87
N CYS A 73 4.53 3.88 -11.08
CA CYS A 73 4.26 4.32 -12.45
C CYS A 73 5.47 4.92 -13.11
N ALA A 74 6.37 5.53 -12.33
CA ALA A 74 7.60 6.07 -12.92
C ALA A 74 8.41 4.96 -13.55
N ILE A 75 8.53 3.83 -12.86
CA ILE A 75 9.24 2.69 -13.38
C ILE A 75 8.48 2.08 -14.55
N SER A 76 7.18 1.99 -14.39
CA SER A 76 6.32 1.45 -15.43
C SER A 76 6.41 2.26 -16.71
N ALA A 77 6.37 3.58 -16.57
CA ALA A 77 6.46 4.46 -17.73
C ALA A 77 7.78 4.28 -18.44
N TYR A 78 8.85 4.12 -17.68
CA TYR A 78 10.15 3.88 -18.26
C TYR A 78 10.17 2.56 -19.04
N CYS A 79 9.60 1.53 -18.47
CA CYS A 79 9.52 0.23 -19.12
C CYS A 79 8.66 0.29 -20.37
N LYS A 80 7.57 1.01 -20.31
CA LYS A 80 6.69 1.17 -21.47
C LYS A 80 7.39 1.88 -22.59
N SER A 81 8.14 2.90 -22.25
CA SER A 81 8.92 3.62 -23.24
C SER A 81 9.86 2.69 -23.97
N LYS A 82 10.49 1.83 -23.24
CA LYS A 82 11.43 0.91 -23.84
C LYS A 82 10.73 -0.13 -24.70
N ARG A 83 9.58 -0.61 -24.26
CA ARG A 83 8.84 -1.59 -25.01
C ARG A 83 8.11 -0.98 -26.16
N SER A 84 7.71 0.17 -25.96
CA SER A 84 6.96 0.87 -26.90
C SER A 84 5.95 0.13 -27.60
N GLU A 85 5.73 -0.24 -27.49
CA GLU A 85 4.98 -0.64 -27.84
C GLU A 85 4.07 -0.95 -27.71
N HIS A 86 3.94 -1.05 -27.46
CA HIS A 86 2.94 -1.38 -27.43
C HIS A 86 2.28 -0.83 -27.32
#